data_ddaf432204125800182c05a60a01da83
#
_entry.id   ddaf432204125800182c05a60a01da83
#
_cell.length_a   1.000
_cell.length_b   1.000
_cell.length_c   1.000
_cell.angle_alpha   90.00
_cell.angle_beta   90.00
_cell.angle_gamma   90.00
#
_symmetry.space_group_name_H-M   'P 1'
#
loop_
_entity.id
_entity.type
_entity.pdbx_description
1 polymer ?
#
loop_
_entity_poly.entity_id
_entity_poly.type
_entity_poly.pdbx_seq_one_letter_code
_entity_poly.pdbx_strand_id
1 'polypeptide(L)'
;MSKISASEYRFCLILWESEPIEASKLTRICEEKLGWKRTTTYTVIKRLCESGIIVNYNGTVSSLISREEAETSEIDEMLNEKFEGSVPRFLTAFTKRQSLSEREIDEIQKMIDTIRKGKDDGKNNA
;
A
#
# COMPACT_ATOMS: atom_id res chain seq x y z
N MET A 1 -11.69 -6.47 -0.74
CA MET A 1 -10.56 -6.26 -1.66
C MET A 1 -9.55 -7.37 -1.55
N SER A 2 -8.99 -7.82 -2.65
CA SER A 2 -8.01 -8.90 -2.65
C SER A 2 -6.72 -8.46 -1.95
N LYS A 3 -6.24 -9.33 -1.07
CA LYS A 3 -5.03 -9.07 -0.31
C LYS A 3 -3.79 -9.28 -1.18
N ILE A 4 -2.86 -8.35 -1.12
CA ILE A 4 -1.58 -8.45 -1.81
C ILE A 4 -0.57 -9.04 -0.82
N SER A 5 0.11 -10.13 -1.21
CA SER A 5 1.13 -10.74 -0.36
C SER A 5 2.38 -9.84 -0.32
N ALA A 6 3.29 -10.13 0.63
CA ALA A 6 4.53 -9.35 0.75
C ALA A 6 5.37 -9.40 -0.54
N SER A 7 5.48 -10.57 -1.17
CA SER A 7 6.23 -10.70 -2.42
C SER A 7 5.54 -10.00 -3.59
N GLU A 8 4.22 -10.07 -3.63
CA GLU A 8 3.44 -9.36 -4.64
C GLU A 8 3.52 -7.85 -4.46
N TYR A 9 3.58 -7.39 -3.22
CA TYR A 9 3.78 -5.97 -2.94
C TYR A 9 5.11 -5.48 -3.48
N ARG A 10 6.18 -6.27 -3.31
CA ARG A 10 7.48 -5.94 -3.89
C ARG A 10 7.43 -5.86 -5.41
N PHE A 11 6.68 -6.76 -6.04
CA PHE A 11 6.43 -6.68 -7.49
C PHE A 11 5.70 -5.39 -7.84
N CYS A 12 4.65 -5.05 -7.09
CA CYS A 12 3.88 -3.83 -7.34
C CYS A 12 4.72 -2.56 -7.19
N LEU A 13 5.68 -2.52 -6.26
CA LEU A 13 6.59 -1.39 -6.12
C LEU A 13 7.38 -1.16 -7.41
N ILE A 14 7.83 -2.22 -8.03
CA ILE A 14 8.55 -2.14 -9.32
C ILE A 14 7.61 -1.63 -10.40
N LEU A 15 6.40 -2.18 -10.48
CA LEU A 15 5.41 -1.78 -11.48
C LEU A 15 5.03 -0.31 -11.35
N TRP A 16 4.74 0.16 -10.14
CA TRP A 16 4.35 1.56 -9.91
C TRP A 16 5.43 2.56 -10.36
N GLU A 17 6.70 2.17 -10.27
CA GLU A 17 7.81 3.03 -10.72
C GLU A 17 8.02 2.97 -12.24
N SER A 18 7.58 1.89 -12.88
CA SER A 18 7.93 1.57 -14.27
C SER A 18 6.75 1.67 -15.24
N GLU A 19 5.53 1.69 -14.75
CA GLU A 19 4.32 1.59 -15.58
C GLU A 19 4.10 2.80 -16.48
N PRO A 20 3.48 2.63 -17.64
CA PRO A 20 3.17 1.35 -18.27
C PRO A 20 4.43 0.68 -18.82
N ILE A 21 4.51 -0.64 -18.74
CA ILE A 21 5.71 -1.37 -19.13
C ILE A 21 5.35 -2.70 -19.80
N GLU A 22 6.12 -3.07 -20.83
CA GLU A 22 5.94 -4.36 -21.47
C GLU A 22 6.27 -5.49 -20.49
N ALA A 23 5.46 -6.55 -20.50
CA ALA A 23 5.63 -7.68 -19.61
C ALA A 23 7.03 -8.30 -19.70
N SER A 24 7.60 -8.37 -20.92
CA SER A 24 8.95 -8.90 -21.12
C SER A 24 10.03 -8.06 -20.42
N LYS A 25 9.89 -6.74 -20.42
CA LYS A 25 10.81 -5.87 -19.72
C LYS A 25 10.63 -5.98 -18.20
N LEU A 26 9.39 -6.10 -17.76
CA LEU A 26 9.05 -6.27 -16.36
C LEU A 26 9.65 -7.54 -15.79
N THR A 27 9.64 -8.65 -16.55
CA THR A 27 10.26 -9.91 -16.12
C THR A 27 11.77 -9.74 -15.91
N ARG A 28 12.44 -8.96 -16.74
CA ARG A 28 13.87 -8.71 -16.60
C ARG A 28 14.17 -7.94 -15.32
N ILE A 29 13.37 -6.93 -15.03
CA ILE A 29 13.54 -6.12 -13.81
C ILE A 29 13.30 -6.98 -12.58
N CYS A 30 12.27 -7.80 -12.58
CA CYS A 30 11.95 -8.69 -11.47
C CYS A 30 13.04 -9.74 -11.27
N GLU A 31 13.65 -10.24 -12.34
CA GLU A 31 14.78 -11.14 -12.25
C GLU A 31 15.96 -10.47 -11.56
N GLU A 32 16.30 -9.24 -11.96
CA GLU A 32 17.40 -8.49 -11.38
C GLU A 32 17.17 -8.08 -9.93
N LYS A 33 15.99 -7.57 -9.64
CA LYS A 33 15.69 -6.99 -8.31
C LYS A 33 15.15 -7.98 -7.30
N LEU A 34 14.39 -8.98 -7.74
CA LEU A 34 13.73 -9.94 -6.86
C LEU A 34 14.30 -11.36 -6.97
N GLY A 35 15.14 -11.63 -7.96
CA GLY A 35 15.65 -12.96 -8.22
C GLY A 35 14.58 -13.92 -8.75
N TRP A 36 13.52 -13.40 -9.31
CA TRP A 36 12.41 -14.21 -9.81
C TRP A 36 12.71 -14.81 -11.18
N LYS A 37 12.31 -16.05 -11.35
CA LYS A 37 12.30 -16.67 -12.67
C LYS A 37 11.19 -16.02 -13.50
N ARG A 38 11.37 -16.03 -14.82
CA ARG A 38 10.40 -15.47 -15.75
C ARG A 38 9.00 -16.04 -15.53
N THR A 39 8.91 -17.36 -15.31
CA THR A 39 7.63 -18.04 -15.07
C THR A 39 6.94 -17.51 -13.81
N THR A 40 7.73 -17.24 -12.77
CA THR A 40 7.20 -16.68 -11.51
C THR A 40 6.56 -15.31 -11.75
N THR A 41 7.23 -14.45 -12.50
CA THR A 41 6.70 -13.12 -12.80
C THR A 41 5.39 -13.20 -13.59
N TYR A 42 5.33 -14.07 -14.60
CA TYR A 42 4.09 -14.22 -15.37
C TYR A 42 2.95 -14.79 -14.53
N THR A 43 3.24 -15.70 -13.62
CA THR A 43 2.24 -16.24 -12.69
C THR A 43 1.67 -15.13 -11.79
N VAL A 44 2.54 -14.26 -11.28
CA VAL A 44 2.11 -13.13 -10.45
C VAL A 44 1.29 -12.13 -11.26
N ILE A 45 1.72 -11.80 -12.48
CA ILE A 45 0.97 -10.93 -13.38
C ILE A 45 -0.45 -11.47 -13.57
N LYS A 46 -0.57 -12.75 -13.90
CA LYS A 46 -1.86 -13.38 -14.13
C LYS A 46 -2.75 -13.29 -12.88
N ARG A 47 -2.19 -13.64 -11.71
CA ARG A 47 -2.97 -13.61 -10.46
C ARG A 47 -3.44 -12.18 -10.13
N LEU A 48 -2.58 -11.20 -10.27
CA LEU A 48 -2.94 -9.81 -9.97
C LEU A 48 -3.93 -9.24 -10.98
N CYS A 49 -3.87 -9.67 -12.23
CA CYS A 49 -4.89 -9.32 -13.23
C CYS A 49 -6.25 -9.90 -12.84
N GLU A 50 -6.29 -11.17 -12.46
CA GLU A 50 -7.52 -11.84 -12.03
C GLU A 50 -8.12 -11.17 -10.79
N SER A 51 -7.27 -10.64 -9.93
CA SER A 51 -7.71 -9.95 -8.70
C SER A 51 -8.11 -8.49 -8.93
N GLY A 52 -7.95 -7.97 -10.14
CA GLY A 52 -8.32 -6.59 -10.44
C GLY A 52 -7.32 -5.54 -9.95
N ILE A 53 -6.10 -5.94 -9.64
CA ILE A 53 -5.07 -5.04 -9.11
C ILE A 53 -4.25 -4.40 -10.22
N ILE A 54 -3.99 -5.17 -11.27
CA ILE A 54 -3.26 -4.70 -12.45
C ILE A 54 -4.02 -5.10 -13.70
N VAL A 55 -3.61 -4.56 -14.85
CA VAL A 55 -4.14 -4.92 -16.15
C VAL A 55 -2.98 -5.19 -17.12
N ASN A 56 -3.16 -6.20 -17.95
CA ASN A 56 -2.23 -6.50 -19.02
C ASN A 56 -2.99 -6.35 -20.34
N TYR A 57 -2.75 -5.25 -21.02
CA TYR A 57 -3.40 -4.95 -22.30
C TYR A 57 -2.39 -5.17 -23.42
N ASN A 58 -2.58 -6.26 -24.15
CA ASN A 58 -1.70 -6.60 -25.29
C ASN A 58 -0.22 -6.62 -24.93
N GLY A 59 0.11 -7.13 -23.75
CA GLY A 59 1.50 -7.25 -23.29
C GLY A 59 2.02 -6.03 -22.52
N THR A 60 1.24 -4.97 -22.42
CA THR A 60 1.60 -3.79 -21.64
C THR A 60 0.89 -3.84 -20.29
N VAL A 61 1.67 -3.80 -19.23
CA VAL A 61 1.18 -3.95 -17.84
C VAL A 61 1.10 -2.59 -17.16
N SER A 62 0.00 -2.35 -16.49
CA SER A 62 -0.18 -1.15 -15.65
C SER A 62 -1.06 -1.47 -14.46
N SER A 63 -0.98 -0.64 -13.43
CA SER A 63 -1.75 -0.85 -12.21
C SER A 63 -3.16 -0.25 -12.34
N LEU A 64 -4.12 -0.88 -11.65
CA LEU A 64 -5.48 -0.38 -11.52
C LEU A 64 -5.69 0.31 -10.18
N ILE A 65 -4.80 0.05 -9.22
CA ILE A 65 -4.82 0.72 -7.92
C ILE A 65 -3.47 1.39 -7.70
N SER A 66 -3.46 2.51 -6.98
CA SER A 66 -2.24 3.23 -6.66
C SER A 66 -1.53 2.57 -5.46
N ARG A 67 -0.26 2.93 -5.27
CA ARG A 67 0.50 2.53 -4.09
C ARG A 67 -0.21 2.99 -2.82
N GLU A 68 -0.69 4.23 -2.81
CA GLU A 68 -1.41 4.79 -1.68
C GLU A 68 -2.69 4.00 -1.37
N GLU A 69 -3.46 3.65 -2.39
CA GLU A 69 -4.67 2.84 -2.21
C GLU A 69 -4.35 1.47 -1.63
N ALA A 70 -3.27 0.84 -2.08
CA ALA A 70 -2.84 -0.46 -1.57
C ALA A 70 -2.43 -0.37 -0.10
N GLU A 71 -1.68 0.67 0.26
CA GLU A 71 -1.23 0.89 1.64
C GLU A 71 -2.40 1.16 2.58
N THR A 72 -3.31 2.06 2.20
CA THR A 72 -4.45 2.43 3.05
C THR A 72 -5.43 1.28 3.21
N SER A 73 -5.62 0.47 2.18
CA SER A 73 -6.48 -0.72 2.24
C SER A 73 -5.99 -1.72 3.28
N GLU A 74 -4.69 -1.95 3.35
CA GLU A 74 -4.12 -2.87 4.33
C GLU A 74 -4.24 -2.34 5.76
N ILE A 75 -4.08 -1.04 5.94
CA ILE A 75 -4.26 -0.41 7.24
C ILE A 75 -5.70 -0.56 7.72
N ASP A 76 -6.67 -0.26 6.85
CA ASP A 76 -8.09 -0.38 7.18
C ASP A 76 -8.45 -1.80 7.58
N GLU A 77 -7.98 -2.78 6.80
CA GLU A 77 -8.23 -4.19 7.07
C GLU A 77 -7.66 -4.61 8.43
N MET A 78 -6.42 -4.24 8.70
CA MET A 78 -5.76 -4.56 9.97
C MET A 78 -6.48 -3.93 11.16
N LEU A 79 -6.85 -2.66 11.04
CA LEU A 79 -7.55 -1.95 12.12
C LEU A 79 -8.90 -2.59 12.41
N ASN A 80 -9.65 -2.93 11.36
CA ASN A 80 -10.97 -3.53 11.54
C ASN A 80 -10.89 -4.93 12.12
N GLU A 81 -9.97 -5.75 11.65
CA GLU A 81 -9.85 -7.14 12.10
C GLU A 81 -9.25 -7.28 13.49
N LYS A 82 -8.28 -6.45 13.83
CA LYS A 82 -7.48 -6.64 15.06
C LYS A 82 -7.70 -5.59 16.13
N PHE A 83 -8.19 -4.41 15.77
CA PHE A 83 -8.32 -3.28 16.71
C PHE A 83 -9.72 -2.68 16.70
N GLU A 84 -10.71 -3.42 16.20
CA GLU A 84 -12.11 -2.98 16.19
C GLU A 84 -12.30 -1.60 15.52
N GLY A 85 -11.47 -1.29 14.53
CA GLY A 85 -11.51 -0.03 13.81
C GLY A 85 -10.94 1.15 14.59
N SER A 86 -10.28 0.91 15.74
CA SER A 86 -9.84 1.98 16.64
C SER A 86 -8.37 2.32 16.47
N VAL A 87 -8.09 3.53 16.01
CA VAL A 87 -6.72 4.06 15.94
C VAL A 87 -6.10 4.20 17.35
N PRO A 88 -6.84 4.71 18.38
CA PRO A 88 -6.29 4.74 19.74
C PRO A 88 -5.90 3.37 20.27
N ARG A 89 -6.67 2.33 20.00
CA ARG A 89 -6.33 0.96 20.40
C ARG A 89 -5.06 0.48 19.71
N PHE A 90 -4.96 0.74 18.41
CA PHE A 90 -3.75 0.42 17.64
C PHE A 90 -2.53 1.14 18.26
N LEU A 91 -2.64 2.44 18.52
CA LEU A 91 -1.56 3.23 19.04
C LEU A 91 -1.12 2.75 20.43
N THR A 92 -2.07 2.38 21.27
CA THR A 92 -1.79 1.81 22.59
C THR A 92 -0.98 0.52 22.47
N ALA A 93 -1.38 -0.38 21.59
CA ALA A 93 -0.67 -1.64 21.38
C ALA A 93 0.74 -1.39 20.79
N PHE A 94 0.84 -0.49 19.83
CA PHE A 94 2.11 -0.15 19.20
C PHE A 94 3.11 0.39 20.23
N THR A 95 2.69 1.33 21.07
CA THR A 95 3.57 2.00 22.03
C THR A 95 3.95 1.16 23.24
N LYS A 96 3.31 0.00 23.43
CA LYS A 96 3.74 -0.94 24.46
C LYS A 96 5.09 -1.58 24.14
N ARG A 97 5.38 -1.76 22.86
CA ARG A 97 6.62 -2.39 22.43
C ARG A 97 7.66 -1.43 21.89
N GLN A 98 7.20 -0.34 21.29
CA GLN A 98 8.07 0.64 20.67
C GLN A 98 7.75 2.03 21.23
N SER A 99 8.74 2.66 21.80
CA SER A 99 8.57 4.03 22.28
C SER A 99 8.73 4.99 21.11
N LEU A 100 7.92 6.03 21.13
CA LEU A 100 8.03 7.13 20.17
C LEU A 100 9.09 8.11 20.66
N SER A 101 9.91 8.62 19.74
CA SER A 101 10.85 9.69 20.06
C SER A 101 10.09 11.00 20.28
N GLU A 102 10.73 11.95 20.96
CA GLU A 102 10.15 13.29 21.15
C GLU A 102 9.82 13.93 19.80
N ARG A 103 10.68 13.77 18.82
CA ARG A 103 10.46 14.29 17.49
C ARG A 103 9.22 13.68 16.83
N GLU A 104 9.04 12.37 16.94
CA GLU A 104 7.88 11.68 16.40
C GLU A 104 6.60 12.12 17.11
N ILE A 105 6.65 12.27 18.43
CA ILE A 105 5.50 12.78 19.21
C ILE A 105 5.11 14.16 18.71
N ASP A 106 6.07 15.05 18.52
CA ASP A 106 5.81 16.39 18.02
C ASP A 106 5.21 16.39 16.62
N GLU A 107 5.73 15.56 15.73
CA GLU A 107 5.22 15.44 14.37
C GLU A 107 3.79 14.92 14.36
N ILE A 108 3.50 13.90 15.16
CA ILE A 108 2.15 13.32 15.25
C ILE A 108 1.18 14.33 15.85
N GLN A 109 1.62 15.06 16.87
CA GLN A 109 0.79 16.09 17.49
C GLN A 109 0.40 17.17 16.48
N LYS A 110 1.33 17.62 15.66
CA LYS A 110 1.07 18.59 14.61
C LYS A 110 0.07 18.04 13.57
N MET A 111 0.20 16.78 13.22
CA MET A 111 -0.73 16.13 12.30
C MET A 111 -2.14 16.08 12.88
N ILE A 112 -2.26 15.72 14.14
CA ILE A 112 -3.55 15.69 14.85
C ILE A 112 -4.19 17.07 14.88
N ASP A 113 -3.40 18.09 15.20
CA ASP A 113 -3.87 19.47 15.24
C ASP A 113 -4.37 19.93 13.87
N THR A 114 -3.66 19.57 12.80
CA THR A 114 -4.05 19.88 11.43
C THR A 114 -5.37 19.20 11.06
N ILE A 115 -5.53 17.93 11.43
CA ILE A 115 -6.77 17.17 11.17
C ILE A 115 -7.94 17.83 11.90
N ARG A 116 -7.74 18.21 13.16
CA ARG A 116 -8.77 18.86 13.97
C ARG A 116 -9.19 20.18 13.34
N LYS A 117 -8.23 20.99 12.92
CA LYS A 117 -8.48 22.28 12.27
C LYS A 117 -9.29 22.10 10.99
N GLY A 118 -8.95 21.09 10.17
CA GLY A 118 -9.71 20.79 8.96
C GLY A 118 -11.17 20.42 9.24
N LYS A 119 -11.42 19.67 10.31
CA LYS A 119 -12.78 19.30 10.71
C LYS A 119 -13.56 20.49 11.23
N ASP A 120 -12.90 21.37 12.00
CA ASP A 120 -13.54 22.59 12.51
C ASP A 120 -13.89 23.53 11.37
N ASP A 121 -12.99 23.72 10.41
CA ASP A 121 -13.24 24.52 9.20
C ASP A 121 -14.39 23.92 8.37
N GLY A 122 -14.44 22.59 8.26
CA GLY A 122 -15.52 21.89 7.57
C GLY A 122 -16.88 22.10 8.24
N LYS A 123 -16.93 22.11 9.57
CA LYS A 123 -18.16 22.37 10.32
C LYS A 123 -18.64 23.81 10.13
N ASN A 124 -17.69 24.75 10.07
CA ASN A 124 -18.01 26.16 9.90
C ASN A 124 -18.52 26.48 8.49
N ASN A 125 -18.21 25.64 7.53
CA ASN A 125 -18.62 25.80 6.13
C ASN A 125 -19.92 25.06 5.79
N ALA A 126 -20.49 24.35 6.72
CA ALA A 126 -21.70 23.54 6.49
C ALA A 126 -23.00 24.38 6.56
#